data_acfe165acea00f3e846156957ac22827
#
_entry.id   acfe165acea00f3e846156957ac22827
#
_cell.length_a   1.000
_cell.length_b   1.000
_cell.length_c   1.000
_cell.angle_alpha   90.00
_cell.angle_beta   90.00
_cell.angle_gamma   90.00
#
_symmetry.space_group_name_H-M   'P 1'
#
loop_
_entity.id
_entity.type
_entity.pdbx_description
1 polymer ?
#
loop_
_entity_poly.entity_id
_entity_poly.type
_entity_poly.pdbx_seq_one_letter_code
_entity_poly.pdbx_strand_id
1 'polypeptide(L)'
;MYSDPDAAGWRQLAERHRREFLKRTDRGVFSVQVQGLLDRAGLVRTLAGRVTHLEPVEAKVVVEVDYDQRRERLAFDWVVVAVGFDPLWFVSMLGRGAHDALAEAVGEAPGRPPTRAALERVIGHDLAVPGLRPRLHLPILAGLAQGPGFPNLSCLGLLADRVLGAHVQVGAHEHVKTAARWRHKGGVA
;
A
#
# COMPACT_ATOMS: atom_id res chain seq x y z
N MET A 1 -3.79 -15.49 -1.24
CA MET A 1 -4.19 -14.21 -1.85
C MET A 1 -3.14 -13.12 -1.66
N TYR A 2 -2.60 -12.88 -0.47
CA TYR A 2 -1.55 -11.86 -0.27
C TYR A 2 -0.24 -12.19 -0.98
N SER A 3 0.25 -13.42 -0.82
CA SER A 3 1.53 -13.85 -1.40
C SER A 3 1.42 -14.34 -2.84
N ASP A 4 0.22 -14.68 -3.29
CA ASP A 4 -0.04 -15.12 -4.65
C ASP A 4 -1.47 -14.73 -5.08
N PRO A 5 -1.67 -13.51 -5.57
CA PRO A 5 -2.99 -13.04 -6.01
C PRO A 5 -3.46 -13.71 -7.31
N ASP A 6 -2.57 -14.18 -8.16
CA ASP A 6 -2.94 -14.82 -9.42
C ASP A 6 -3.54 -16.21 -9.16
N ALA A 7 -2.90 -17.02 -8.31
CA ALA A 7 -3.43 -18.32 -7.91
C ALA A 7 -4.75 -18.21 -7.13
N ALA A 8 -4.94 -17.11 -6.41
CA ALA A 8 -6.17 -16.86 -5.64
C ALA A 8 -7.32 -16.28 -6.47
N GLY A 9 -7.16 -16.09 -7.79
CA GLY A 9 -8.21 -15.57 -8.65
C GLY A 9 -8.60 -14.11 -8.40
N TRP A 10 -7.67 -13.27 -7.91
CA TRP A 10 -7.93 -11.87 -7.59
C TRP A 10 -8.63 -11.10 -8.70
N ARG A 11 -8.17 -11.29 -9.95
CA ARG A 11 -8.71 -10.59 -11.12
C ARG A 11 -10.13 -11.02 -11.51
N GLN A 12 -10.55 -12.20 -11.08
CA GLN A 12 -11.89 -12.74 -11.34
C GLN A 12 -12.93 -12.11 -10.39
N LEU A 13 -12.49 -11.54 -9.27
CA LEU A 13 -13.39 -10.85 -8.36
C LEU A 13 -13.89 -9.54 -8.97
N ALA A 14 -15.19 -9.25 -8.79
CA ALA A 14 -15.76 -7.96 -9.15
C ALA A 14 -15.02 -6.82 -8.39
N GLU A 15 -14.85 -5.65 -9.04
CA GLU A 15 -14.13 -4.51 -8.46
C GLU A 15 -14.64 -4.13 -7.07
N ARG A 16 -15.96 -4.17 -6.86
CA ARG A 16 -16.56 -3.87 -5.55
C ARG A 16 -16.01 -4.79 -4.43
N HIS A 17 -15.85 -6.08 -4.72
CA HIS A 17 -15.33 -7.05 -3.75
C HIS A 17 -13.84 -6.85 -3.50
N ARG A 18 -13.08 -6.52 -4.54
CA ARG A 18 -11.66 -6.17 -4.41
C ARG A 18 -11.47 -4.92 -3.53
N ARG A 19 -12.29 -3.88 -3.74
CA ARG A 19 -12.26 -2.66 -2.92
C ARG A 19 -12.65 -2.93 -1.46
N GLU A 20 -13.69 -3.74 -1.24
CA GLU A 20 -14.11 -4.15 0.10
C GLU A 20 -12.99 -4.89 0.83
N PHE A 21 -12.33 -5.81 0.14
CA PHE A 21 -11.20 -6.56 0.68
C PHE A 21 -10.03 -5.63 1.05
N LEU A 22 -9.64 -4.73 0.14
CA LEU A 22 -8.57 -3.76 0.39
C LEU A 22 -8.88 -2.86 1.58
N LYS A 23 -10.11 -2.35 1.71
CA LYS A 23 -10.51 -1.55 2.88
C LYS A 23 -10.29 -2.28 4.21
N ARG A 24 -10.46 -3.58 4.23
CA ARG A 24 -10.23 -4.40 5.44
C ARG A 24 -8.76 -4.63 5.72
N THR A 25 -7.93 -4.66 4.68
CA THR A 25 -6.52 -5.02 4.75
C THR A 25 -5.58 -3.83 4.79
N ASP A 26 -6.00 -2.68 4.26
CA ASP A 26 -5.26 -1.41 4.32
C ASP A 26 -5.30 -0.75 5.71
N ARG A 27 -6.16 -1.22 6.59
CA ARG A 27 -6.15 -0.77 7.98
C ARG A 27 -4.99 -1.44 8.68
N GLY A 28 -4.18 -0.67 9.39
CA GLY A 28 -3.13 -1.21 10.24
C GLY A 28 -3.71 -2.27 11.17
N VAL A 29 -3.60 -3.52 10.77
CA VAL A 29 -4.15 -4.64 11.54
C VAL A 29 -3.06 -5.06 12.51
N PHE A 30 -3.29 -4.85 13.79
CA PHE A 30 -2.46 -5.50 14.80
C PHE A 30 -2.62 -7.01 14.67
N SER A 31 -1.53 -7.75 14.79
CA SER A 31 -1.64 -9.20 14.94
C SER A 31 -2.49 -9.52 16.18
N VAL A 32 -3.16 -10.67 16.18
CA VAL A 32 -3.94 -11.13 17.33
C VAL A 32 -3.11 -11.12 18.64
N GLN A 33 -1.82 -11.39 18.51
CA GLN A 33 -0.87 -11.34 19.64
C GLN A 33 -0.68 -9.92 20.16
N VAL A 34 -0.48 -8.94 19.28
CA VAL A 34 -0.33 -7.53 19.66
C VAL A 34 -1.63 -7.00 20.24
N GLN A 35 -2.78 -7.32 19.64
CA GLN A 35 -4.08 -6.95 20.20
C GLN A 35 -4.26 -7.52 21.61
N GLY A 36 -3.95 -8.79 21.81
CA GLY A 36 -4.01 -9.42 23.13
C GLY A 36 -3.04 -8.84 24.16
N LEU A 37 -1.90 -8.28 23.73
CA LEU A 37 -0.98 -7.55 24.62
C LEU A 37 -1.56 -6.20 25.02
N LEU A 38 -2.14 -5.47 24.09
CA LEU A 38 -2.77 -4.18 24.34
C LEU A 38 -3.96 -4.32 25.30
N ASP A 39 -4.81 -5.33 25.06
CA ASP A 39 -5.98 -5.62 25.90
C ASP A 39 -5.59 -5.96 27.33
N ARG A 40 -4.49 -6.74 27.52
CA ARG A 40 -3.97 -7.10 28.84
C ARG A 40 -3.28 -5.95 29.57
N ALA A 41 -2.71 -5.00 28.82
CA ALA A 41 -1.99 -3.88 29.43
C ALA A 41 -2.92 -2.96 30.25
N GLY A 42 -4.23 -2.95 29.97
CA GLY A 42 -5.25 -2.19 30.70
C GLY A 42 -5.06 -0.67 30.65
N LEU A 43 -3.99 -0.20 30.02
CA LEU A 43 -3.57 1.21 29.97
C LEU A 43 -3.87 1.87 28.61
N VAL A 44 -4.34 1.09 27.65
CA VAL A 44 -4.60 1.56 26.27
C VAL A 44 -6.10 1.80 26.08
N ARG A 45 -6.45 3.04 25.80
CA ARG A 45 -7.80 3.40 25.36
C ARG A 45 -7.82 3.53 23.84
N THR A 46 -8.63 2.71 23.17
CA THR A 46 -8.85 2.82 21.73
C THR A 46 -10.07 3.69 21.45
N LEU A 47 -9.90 4.73 20.64
CA LEU A 47 -10.97 5.61 20.18
C LEU A 47 -11.13 5.44 18.68
N ALA A 48 -12.32 5.01 18.23
CA ALA A 48 -12.68 4.98 16.81
C ALA A 48 -13.14 6.37 16.37
N GLY A 49 -12.20 7.29 16.22
CA GLY A 49 -12.48 8.69 15.93
C GLY A 49 -11.60 9.26 14.84
N ARG A 50 -11.91 10.48 14.44
CA ARG A 50 -11.13 11.28 13.50
C ARG A 50 -10.42 12.40 14.24
N VAL A 51 -9.10 12.42 14.16
CA VAL A 51 -8.32 13.59 14.61
C VAL A 51 -8.59 14.73 13.62
N THR A 52 -9.02 15.87 14.15
CA THR A 52 -9.37 17.05 13.36
C THR A 52 -8.37 18.18 13.54
N HIS A 53 -7.70 18.24 14.69
CA HIS A 53 -6.72 19.26 14.98
C HIS A 53 -5.65 18.76 15.94
N LEU A 54 -4.43 19.29 15.79
CA LEU A 54 -3.28 19.06 16.67
C LEU A 54 -2.60 20.42 16.91
N GLU A 55 -2.41 20.78 18.16
CA GLU A 55 -1.68 22.00 18.51
C GLU A 55 -0.76 21.78 19.71
N PRO A 56 0.46 22.33 19.69
CA PRO A 56 1.29 22.39 20.88
C PRO A 56 0.74 23.47 21.83
N VAL A 57 0.55 23.11 23.10
CA VAL A 57 0.13 24.04 24.15
C VAL A 57 1.06 23.83 25.34
N GLU A 58 1.92 24.81 25.63
CA GLU A 58 2.96 24.70 26.64
C GLU A 58 3.84 23.46 26.45
N ALA A 59 3.84 22.53 27.42
CA ALA A 59 4.61 21.28 27.39
C ALA A 59 3.78 20.08 26.90
N LYS A 60 2.58 20.31 26.37
CA LYS A 60 1.65 19.27 25.93
C LYS A 60 1.30 19.43 24.46
N VAL A 61 0.78 18.36 23.86
CA VAL A 61 0.11 18.40 22.56
C VAL A 61 -1.38 18.18 22.79
N VAL A 62 -2.18 19.15 22.42
CA VAL A 62 -3.64 19.06 22.46
C VAL A 62 -4.15 18.47 21.15
N VAL A 63 -4.93 17.42 21.25
CA VAL A 63 -5.52 16.68 20.11
C VAL A 63 -7.03 16.86 20.17
N GLU A 64 -7.63 17.36 19.09
CA GLU A 64 -9.07 17.36 18.92
C GLU A 64 -9.50 16.11 18.14
N VAL A 65 -10.44 15.37 18.70
CA VAL A 65 -10.94 14.12 18.12
C VAL A 65 -12.46 14.18 18.01
N ASP A 66 -12.98 13.96 16.82
CA ASP A 66 -14.41 13.73 16.59
C ASP A 66 -14.66 12.22 16.65
N TYR A 67 -15.44 11.76 17.62
CA TYR A 67 -15.89 10.38 17.74
C TYR A 67 -17.28 10.31 18.35
N ASP A 68 -18.06 9.37 17.94
CA ASP A 68 -19.43 9.13 18.44
C ASP A 68 -20.29 10.42 18.49
N GLN A 69 -20.21 11.23 17.40
CA GLN A 69 -20.88 12.54 17.26
C GLN A 69 -20.49 13.59 18.32
N ARG A 70 -19.40 13.37 19.02
CA ARG A 70 -18.84 14.28 20.03
C ARG A 70 -17.44 14.72 19.61
N ARG A 71 -17.10 15.94 20.06
CA ARG A 71 -15.74 16.45 19.96
C ARG A 71 -15.10 16.48 21.34
N GLU A 72 -13.95 15.82 21.48
CA GLU A 72 -13.14 15.87 22.68
C GLU A 72 -11.80 16.56 22.40
N ARG A 73 -11.30 17.24 23.41
CA ARG A 73 -9.91 17.75 23.46
C ARG A 73 -9.15 16.96 24.50
N LEU A 74 -8.08 16.31 24.05
CA LEU A 74 -7.23 15.44 24.87
C LEU A 74 -5.82 16.02 24.88
N ALA A 75 -5.19 16.11 26.05
CA ALA A 75 -3.81 16.60 26.18
C ALA A 75 -2.86 15.44 26.45
N PHE A 76 -1.78 15.38 25.67
CA PHE A 76 -0.76 14.34 25.76
C PHE A 76 0.63 14.95 25.91
N ASP A 77 1.55 14.22 26.56
CA ASP A 77 2.96 14.58 26.60
C ASP A 77 3.64 14.29 25.25
N TRP A 78 3.17 13.25 24.56
CA TRP A 78 3.70 12.79 23.27
C TRP A 78 2.59 12.37 22.35
N VAL A 79 2.71 12.70 21.07
CA VAL A 79 1.83 12.22 20.01
C VAL A 79 2.67 11.58 18.92
N VAL A 80 2.38 10.31 18.61
CA VAL A 80 3.02 9.59 17.50
C VAL A 80 2.04 9.55 16.34
N VAL A 81 2.42 10.18 15.21
CA VAL A 81 1.61 10.20 14.00
C VAL A 81 1.98 8.99 13.14
N ALA A 82 1.11 7.99 13.09
CA ALA A 82 1.30 6.74 12.35
C ALA A 82 0.14 6.50 11.37
N VAL A 83 -0.19 7.51 10.57
CA VAL A 83 -1.34 7.52 9.64
C VAL A 83 -1.03 7.01 8.24
N GLY A 84 0.17 6.44 8.02
CA GLY A 84 0.66 6.06 6.72
C GLY A 84 1.24 7.26 5.95
N PHE A 85 1.21 7.20 4.64
CA PHE A 85 1.73 8.26 3.77
C PHE A 85 0.81 8.45 2.56
N ASP A 86 0.93 9.62 1.91
CA ASP A 86 0.22 9.88 0.66
C ASP A 86 0.87 9.05 -0.48
N PRO A 87 0.18 8.09 -1.08
CA PRO A 87 0.73 7.30 -2.18
C PRO A 87 0.95 8.10 -3.46
N LEU A 88 0.48 9.35 -3.52
CA LEU A 88 0.66 10.27 -4.66
C LEU A 88 1.74 11.32 -4.42
N TRP A 89 2.49 11.24 -3.32
CA TRP A 89 3.54 12.21 -2.97
C TRP A 89 4.51 12.53 -4.12
N PHE A 90 4.81 11.53 -4.97
CA PHE A 90 5.71 11.67 -6.11
C PHE A 90 5.17 12.60 -7.21
N VAL A 91 3.85 12.80 -7.28
CA VAL A 91 3.21 13.64 -8.32
C VAL A 91 3.70 15.08 -8.22
N SER A 92 3.94 15.59 -7.01
CA SER A 92 4.48 16.93 -6.78
C SER A 92 5.92 17.12 -7.28
N MET A 93 6.65 16.02 -7.55
CA MET A 93 8.02 16.03 -8.07
C MET A 93 8.07 15.98 -9.60
N LEU A 94 6.95 15.71 -10.27
CA LEU A 94 6.88 15.63 -11.71
C LEU A 94 6.92 17.02 -12.34
N GLY A 95 7.77 17.20 -13.35
CA GLY A 95 7.67 18.37 -14.23
C GLY A 95 6.38 18.34 -15.07
N ARG A 96 5.95 19.49 -15.59
CA ARG A 96 4.68 19.64 -16.31
C ARG A 96 4.47 18.57 -17.39
N GLY A 97 5.44 18.33 -18.27
CA GLY A 97 5.30 17.34 -19.34
C GLY A 97 5.10 15.89 -18.82
N ALA A 98 5.78 15.51 -17.73
CA ALA A 98 5.59 14.21 -17.12
C ALA A 98 4.23 14.09 -16.41
N HIS A 99 3.77 15.19 -15.84
CA HIS A 99 2.45 15.28 -15.23
C HIS A 99 1.33 15.10 -16.26
N ASP A 100 1.42 15.80 -17.40
CA ASP A 100 0.46 15.70 -18.49
C ASP A 100 0.45 14.29 -19.10
N ALA A 101 1.64 13.71 -19.33
CA ALA A 101 1.77 12.35 -19.84
C ALA A 101 1.17 11.32 -18.87
N LEU A 102 1.32 11.51 -17.56
CA LEU A 102 0.71 10.64 -16.56
C LEU A 102 -0.83 10.78 -16.55
N ALA A 103 -1.34 12.00 -16.64
CA ALA A 103 -2.79 12.25 -16.73
C ALA A 103 -3.39 11.59 -17.99
N GLU A 104 -2.76 11.76 -19.14
CA GLU A 104 -3.17 11.11 -20.39
C GLU A 104 -3.16 9.58 -20.28
N ALA A 105 -2.11 9.00 -19.69
CA ALA A 105 -1.98 7.55 -19.52
C ALA A 105 -3.09 6.93 -18.64
N VAL A 106 -3.71 7.70 -17.76
CA VAL A 106 -4.85 7.27 -16.93
C VAL A 106 -6.21 7.71 -17.46
N GLY A 107 -6.25 8.36 -18.63
CA GLY A 107 -7.48 8.85 -19.26
C GLY A 107 -8.05 10.11 -18.61
N GLU A 108 -7.23 10.90 -17.94
CA GLU A 108 -7.62 12.19 -17.36
C GLU A 108 -7.14 13.36 -18.22
N ALA A 109 -7.77 14.52 -18.07
CA ALA A 109 -7.41 15.71 -18.86
C ALA A 109 -6.05 16.27 -18.43
N PRO A 110 -5.22 16.75 -19.37
CA PRO A 110 -3.96 17.43 -19.06
C PRO A 110 -4.19 18.61 -18.10
N GLY A 111 -3.19 18.87 -17.24
CA GLY A 111 -3.25 19.94 -16.26
C GLY A 111 -4.01 19.60 -14.96
N ARG A 112 -4.61 18.41 -14.87
CA ARG A 112 -5.17 17.90 -13.63
C ARG A 112 -4.26 16.81 -13.02
N PRO A 113 -4.01 16.82 -11.71
CA PRO A 113 -3.29 15.73 -11.09
C PRO A 113 -4.08 14.42 -11.22
N PRO A 114 -3.42 13.31 -11.58
CA PRO A 114 -4.09 12.04 -11.68
C PRO A 114 -4.65 11.62 -10.32
N THR A 115 -5.87 11.13 -10.34
CA THR A 115 -6.50 10.66 -9.11
C THR A 115 -5.95 9.29 -8.71
N ARG A 116 -5.91 9.00 -7.41
CA ARG A 116 -5.56 7.67 -6.91
C ARG A 116 -6.40 6.58 -7.58
N ALA A 117 -7.70 6.81 -7.70
CA ALA A 117 -8.62 5.83 -8.28
C ALA A 117 -8.35 5.56 -9.76
N ALA A 118 -7.93 6.56 -10.54
CA ALA A 118 -7.55 6.37 -11.94
C ALA A 118 -6.27 5.54 -12.06
N LEU A 119 -5.24 5.87 -11.29
CA LEU A 119 -3.99 5.11 -11.25
C LEU A 119 -4.20 3.64 -10.83
N GLU A 120 -4.93 3.39 -9.75
CA GLU A 120 -5.21 2.05 -9.24
C GLU A 120 -5.89 1.13 -10.27
N ARG A 121 -6.63 1.68 -11.24
CA ARG A 121 -7.32 0.90 -12.27
C ARG A 121 -6.43 0.48 -13.43
N VAL A 122 -5.46 1.32 -13.80
CA VAL A 122 -4.68 1.13 -15.03
C VAL A 122 -3.39 0.35 -14.82
N ILE A 123 -2.92 0.17 -13.58
CA ILE A 123 -1.64 -0.50 -13.32
C ILE A 123 -1.61 -1.89 -13.92
N GLY A 124 -0.65 -2.11 -14.83
CA GLY A 124 -0.43 -3.33 -15.56
C GLY A 124 0.13 -4.48 -14.71
N HIS A 125 0.31 -5.63 -15.36
CA HIS A 125 0.86 -6.82 -14.70
C HIS A 125 2.29 -6.61 -14.19
N ASP A 126 3.07 -5.83 -14.90
CA ASP A 126 4.44 -5.41 -14.54
C ASP A 126 4.46 -4.31 -13.46
N LEU A 127 3.33 -3.99 -12.86
CA LEU A 127 3.11 -2.96 -11.86
C LEU A 127 3.40 -1.52 -12.36
N ALA A 128 3.50 -1.34 -13.67
CA ALA A 128 3.70 -0.04 -14.30
C ALA A 128 2.39 0.60 -14.77
N VAL A 129 2.41 1.92 -14.90
CA VAL A 129 1.39 2.66 -15.65
C VAL A 129 1.63 2.42 -17.14
N PRO A 130 0.64 1.91 -17.89
CA PRO A 130 0.79 1.64 -19.32
C PRO A 130 1.09 2.91 -20.13
N GLY A 131 1.82 2.75 -21.22
CA GLY A 131 2.07 3.85 -22.18
C GLY A 131 3.19 4.83 -21.80
N LEU A 132 3.65 4.85 -20.56
CA LEU A 132 4.73 5.74 -20.14
C LEU A 132 6.12 5.28 -20.57
N ARG A 133 6.95 6.23 -20.96
CA ARG A 133 8.38 6.05 -21.26
C ARG A 133 9.17 7.22 -20.67
N PRO A 134 10.12 6.98 -19.73
CA PRO A 134 10.47 5.70 -19.10
C PRO A 134 9.29 5.10 -18.31
N ARG A 135 9.34 3.79 -18.00
CA ARG A 135 8.30 3.11 -17.26
C ARG A 135 8.22 3.64 -15.82
N LEU A 136 7.01 3.88 -15.36
CA LEU A 136 6.72 4.27 -13.97
C LEU A 136 6.02 3.10 -13.26
N HIS A 137 6.73 2.41 -12.38
CA HIS A 137 6.19 1.32 -11.58
C HIS A 137 5.65 1.87 -10.26
N LEU A 138 4.40 1.54 -9.92
CA LEU A 138 3.69 2.01 -8.74
C LEU A 138 3.12 0.83 -7.92
N PRO A 139 3.96 -0.02 -7.32
CA PRO A 139 3.50 -1.18 -6.56
C PRO A 139 2.52 -0.82 -5.46
N ILE A 140 2.72 0.33 -4.79
CA ILE A 140 1.86 0.81 -3.71
C ILE A 140 0.41 1.05 -4.15
N LEU A 141 0.19 1.34 -5.43
CA LEU A 141 -1.14 1.55 -6.00
C LEU A 141 -1.67 0.32 -6.75
N ALA A 142 -0.88 -0.75 -6.84
CA ALA A 142 -1.23 -1.93 -7.63
C ALA A 142 -2.30 -2.82 -6.97
N GLY A 143 -2.66 -2.58 -5.72
CA GLY A 143 -3.54 -3.46 -4.95
C GLY A 143 -4.86 -3.77 -5.62
N LEU A 144 -5.54 -2.77 -6.18
CA LEU A 144 -6.84 -2.96 -6.83
C LEU A 144 -6.74 -3.81 -8.09
N ALA A 145 -5.77 -3.51 -8.96
CA ALA A 145 -5.63 -4.19 -10.24
C ALA A 145 -4.92 -5.56 -10.10
N GLN A 146 -3.91 -5.65 -9.25
CA GLN A 146 -2.95 -6.76 -9.26
C GLN A 146 -2.97 -7.63 -8.00
N GLY A 147 -3.51 -7.14 -6.87
CA GLY A 147 -3.64 -7.90 -5.62
C GLY A 147 -3.11 -7.17 -4.39
N PRO A 148 -3.65 -7.51 -3.22
CA PRO A 148 -3.42 -6.77 -1.97
C PRO A 148 -1.99 -6.89 -1.41
N GLY A 149 -1.22 -7.90 -1.84
CA GLY A 149 0.14 -8.14 -1.36
C GLY A 149 1.18 -7.14 -1.87
N PHE A 150 0.94 -6.50 -3.02
CA PHE A 150 1.89 -5.57 -3.62
C PHE A 150 2.05 -4.27 -2.80
N PRO A 151 0.97 -3.59 -2.37
CA PRO A 151 1.10 -2.37 -1.58
C PRO A 151 1.79 -2.56 -0.23
N ASN A 152 1.63 -3.72 0.39
CA ASN A 152 2.15 -3.98 1.74
C ASN A 152 3.40 -4.87 1.76
N LEU A 153 4.01 -5.09 0.59
CA LEU A 153 5.25 -5.86 0.43
C LEU A 153 5.16 -7.34 0.85
N SER A 154 3.96 -7.89 0.98
CA SER A 154 3.78 -9.31 1.39
C SER A 154 4.18 -10.32 0.30
N CYS A 155 4.44 -9.85 -0.92
CA CYS A 155 4.83 -10.67 -2.06
C CYS A 155 6.08 -10.13 -2.77
N LEU A 156 7.13 -9.81 -2.01
CA LEU A 156 8.37 -9.18 -2.52
C LEU A 156 9.00 -9.94 -3.69
N GLY A 157 9.04 -11.27 -3.64
CA GLY A 157 9.57 -12.07 -4.74
C GLY A 157 8.79 -11.86 -6.03
N LEU A 158 7.46 -12.02 -5.97
CA LEU A 158 6.58 -11.80 -7.11
C LEU A 158 6.62 -10.34 -7.60
N LEU A 159 6.73 -9.38 -6.69
CA LEU A 159 6.90 -7.96 -7.03
C LEU A 159 8.18 -7.74 -7.83
N ALA A 160 9.30 -8.27 -7.34
CA ALA A 160 10.59 -8.17 -8.02
C ALA A 160 10.52 -8.82 -9.41
N ASP A 161 9.95 -10.02 -9.52
CA ASP A 161 9.80 -10.74 -10.78
C ASP A 161 8.98 -9.94 -11.80
N ARG A 162 7.88 -9.32 -11.38
CA ARG A 162 7.04 -8.53 -12.27
C ARG A 162 7.68 -7.24 -12.73
N VAL A 163 8.35 -6.52 -11.83
CA VAL A 163 9.05 -5.27 -12.16
C VAL A 163 10.27 -5.57 -13.02
N LEU A 164 11.12 -6.50 -12.59
CA LEU A 164 12.37 -6.79 -13.29
C LEU A 164 12.15 -7.57 -14.59
N GLY A 165 11.17 -8.48 -14.64
CA GLY A 165 10.82 -9.24 -15.83
C GLY A 165 10.44 -8.36 -17.02
N ALA A 166 9.98 -7.13 -16.77
CA ALA A 166 9.72 -6.15 -17.83
C ALA A 166 10.98 -5.52 -18.42
N HIS A 167 12.13 -5.65 -17.76
CA HIS A 167 13.40 -5.01 -18.14
C HIS A 167 14.51 -6.02 -18.49
N VAL A 168 14.43 -7.21 -17.92
CA VAL A 168 15.40 -8.27 -18.17
C VAL A 168 14.83 -9.22 -19.20
N GLN A 169 15.41 -9.24 -20.40
CA GLN A 169 15.25 -10.39 -21.29
C GLN A 169 16.02 -11.53 -20.64
N VAL A 170 15.35 -12.35 -19.87
CA VAL A 170 15.94 -13.58 -19.34
C VAL A 170 16.20 -14.48 -20.54
N GLY A 171 17.47 -14.58 -20.94
CA GLY A 171 17.92 -15.66 -21.80
C GLY A 171 17.42 -16.96 -21.19
N ALA A 172 16.56 -17.66 -21.91
CA ALA A 172 15.93 -18.87 -21.45
C ALA A 172 16.99 -19.95 -21.23
N HIS A 173 17.56 -20.06 -20.05
CA HIS A 173 18.29 -21.24 -19.53
C HIS A 173 19.22 -20.88 -18.38
N GLU A 174 18.74 -20.67 -17.16
CA GLU A 174 19.56 -21.01 -15.96
C GLU A 174 18.90 -20.86 -14.59
N HIS A 175 17.68 -20.38 -14.48
CA HIS A 175 17.10 -20.08 -13.16
C HIS A 175 16.34 -21.20 -12.43
N VAL A 176 16.29 -22.43 -12.96
CA VAL A 176 15.59 -23.53 -12.27
C VAL A 176 16.43 -24.25 -11.22
N LYS A 177 17.75 -24.01 -11.17
CA LYS A 177 18.65 -24.78 -10.28
C LYS A 177 18.94 -24.13 -8.92
N THR A 178 18.64 -22.88 -8.71
CA THR A 178 19.01 -22.21 -7.43
C THR A 178 17.95 -22.33 -6.34
N ALA A 179 16.67 -22.41 -6.69
CA ALA A 179 15.57 -22.56 -5.73
C ALA A 179 15.51 -23.93 -5.07
N ALA A 180 16.06 -24.96 -5.68
CA ALA A 180 16.08 -26.33 -5.13
C ALA A 180 17.18 -26.55 -4.09
N ARG A 181 18.18 -25.70 -4.01
CA ARG A 181 19.36 -25.91 -3.14
C ARG A 181 19.17 -25.43 -1.70
N TRP A 182 18.12 -24.65 -1.40
CA TRP A 182 17.83 -24.16 -0.06
C TRP A 182 16.92 -25.07 0.78
N ARG A 183 16.33 -26.11 0.19
CA ARG A 183 15.41 -27.02 0.90
C ARG A 183 16.07 -28.22 1.58
N HIS A 184 17.39 -28.40 1.47
CA HIS A 184 18.06 -29.63 1.96
C HIS A 184 19.20 -29.41 2.95
N LYS A 185 19.28 -28.28 3.66
CA LYS A 185 20.24 -28.12 4.75
C LYS A 185 19.61 -27.63 6.06
N GLY A 186 18.52 -28.20 6.44
CA GLY A 186 17.88 -27.96 7.73
C GLY A 186 17.38 -29.28 8.33
N GLY A 187 18.27 -30.23 8.49
CA GLY A 187 18.01 -31.51 9.15
C GLY A 187 19.14 -31.82 10.14
N VAL A 188 18.81 -31.62 11.38
CA VAL A 188 19.20 -32.38 12.57
C VAL A 188 20.67 -32.32 13.06
N ALA A 189 20.90 -31.84 14.25
CA ALA A 189 21.15 -32.60 15.45
C ALA A 189 20.77 -31.77 16.66
#